data_94aea599e662f9a3748e8ab2ae641f17
#
_entry.id   94aea599e662f9a3748e8ab2ae641f17
#
_cell.length_a   1.000
_cell.length_b   1.000
_cell.length_c   1.000
_cell.angle_alpha   90.00
_cell.angle_beta   90.00
_cell.angle_gamma   90.00
#
_symmetry.space_group_name_H-M   'P 1'
#
loop_
_entity.id
_entity.type
_entity.pdbx_description
1 polymer ?
#
loop_
_entity_poly.entity_id
_entity_poly.type
_entity_poly.pdbx_seq_one_letter_code
_entity_poly.pdbx_strand_id
1 'polypeptide(L)'
;VAAGEEQVVNVYNWSDYIDPAMLEKFTAETGIKVNYDVFDSNEVLETKLLAGNTGYDVVVPSASFMERQIKAGVFRKLDRSLLPNWSNLDTEILQRVALHDPGNEHSVNHMWGTTGIGYNEGKVKAIDPNAPVDSWDLVFDPKHAAKFKDCGISVLDAPSEVLAAILAWKGKDPNSQNPDDL
;
A
#
# COMPACT_ATOMS: atom_id res chain seq x y z
N VAL A 1 14.05 -12.26 -23.10
CA VAL A 1 12.72 -12.33 -23.76
C VAL A 1 12.84 -13.35 -24.86
N ALA A 2 11.94 -14.34 -24.91
CA ALA A 2 11.94 -15.35 -25.97
C ALA A 2 11.61 -14.67 -27.32
N ALA A 3 12.24 -15.15 -28.38
CA ALA A 3 12.01 -14.60 -29.73
C ALA A 3 10.54 -14.84 -30.12
N GLY A 4 9.76 -13.77 -30.24
CA GLY A 4 8.34 -13.78 -30.59
C GLY A 4 7.39 -13.33 -29.48
N GLU A 5 7.88 -13.03 -28.27
CA GLU A 5 7.07 -12.39 -27.24
C GLU A 5 6.82 -10.91 -27.54
N GLU A 6 5.60 -10.44 -27.26
CA GLU A 6 5.26 -9.03 -27.36
C GLU A 6 6.09 -8.24 -26.34
N GLN A 7 6.69 -7.13 -26.79
CA GLN A 7 7.53 -6.28 -25.95
C GLN A 7 6.64 -5.31 -25.14
N VAL A 8 5.81 -5.86 -24.28
CA VAL A 8 4.85 -5.11 -23.45
C VAL A 8 4.87 -5.67 -22.02
N VAL A 9 4.79 -4.80 -21.03
CA VAL A 9 4.55 -5.15 -19.63
C VAL A 9 3.33 -4.40 -19.10
N ASN A 10 2.41 -5.10 -18.48
CA ASN A 10 1.18 -4.56 -17.92
C ASN A 10 1.36 -4.39 -16.40
N VAL A 11 1.33 -3.15 -15.93
CA VAL A 11 1.59 -2.79 -14.54
C VAL A 11 0.32 -2.21 -13.91
N TYR A 12 -0.03 -2.67 -12.70
CA TYR A 12 -1.14 -2.15 -11.92
C TYR A 12 -0.63 -1.69 -10.56
N ASN A 13 -0.64 -0.38 -10.33
CA ASN A 13 -0.02 0.26 -9.18
C ASN A 13 -0.95 1.29 -8.53
N TRP A 14 -0.54 1.85 -7.43
CA TRP A 14 -1.19 2.97 -6.77
C TRP A 14 -1.11 4.24 -7.60
N SER A 15 -2.12 5.11 -7.47
CA SER A 15 -2.05 6.46 -8.03
C SER A 15 -0.83 7.21 -7.46
N ASP A 16 -0.18 7.98 -8.32
CA ASP A 16 0.96 8.86 -7.97
C ASP A 16 2.20 8.17 -7.38
N TYR A 17 2.34 6.82 -7.53
CA TYR A 17 3.49 6.07 -7.02
C TYR A 17 4.69 6.00 -7.97
N ILE A 18 4.59 6.59 -9.16
CA ILE A 18 5.69 6.68 -10.12
C ILE A 18 5.61 7.99 -10.90
N ASP A 19 6.75 8.58 -11.19
CA ASP A 19 6.84 9.67 -12.16
C ASP A 19 6.62 9.10 -13.57
N PRO A 20 5.63 9.60 -14.34
CA PRO A 20 5.37 9.13 -15.71
C PRO A 20 6.59 9.16 -16.60
N ALA A 21 7.52 10.12 -16.40
CA ALA A 21 8.76 10.19 -17.17
C ALA A 21 9.64 8.94 -17.00
N MET A 22 9.49 8.20 -15.87
CA MET A 22 10.23 6.95 -15.65
C MET A 22 9.72 5.82 -16.54
N LEU A 23 8.43 5.81 -16.88
CA LEU A 23 7.84 4.82 -17.78
C LEU A 23 8.37 5.05 -19.22
N GLU A 24 8.44 6.30 -19.65
CA GLU A 24 9.02 6.68 -20.95
C GLU A 24 10.50 6.32 -21.03
N LYS A 25 11.25 6.62 -19.96
CA LYS A 25 12.67 6.28 -19.85
C LYS A 25 12.89 4.77 -19.92
N PHE A 26 12.11 3.98 -19.18
CA PHE A 26 12.19 2.52 -19.21
C PHE A 26 11.95 2.00 -20.64
N THR A 27 10.91 2.49 -21.31
CA THR A 27 10.61 2.09 -22.68
C THR A 27 11.75 2.47 -23.65
N ALA A 28 12.32 3.67 -23.49
CA ALA A 28 13.43 4.12 -24.34
C ALA A 28 14.70 3.28 -24.14
N GLU A 29 14.99 2.84 -22.92
CA GLU A 29 16.17 2.04 -22.58
C GLU A 29 16.02 0.55 -22.94
N THR A 30 14.81 0.01 -22.84
CA THR A 30 14.58 -1.45 -22.97
C THR A 30 13.88 -1.86 -24.25
N GLY A 31 13.19 -0.94 -24.92
CA GLY A 31 12.28 -1.26 -26.01
C GLY A 31 10.95 -1.87 -25.58
N ILE A 32 10.72 -2.05 -24.27
CA ILE A 32 9.51 -2.65 -23.72
C ILE A 32 8.50 -1.55 -23.42
N LYS A 33 7.31 -1.63 -24.03
CA LYS A 33 6.20 -0.71 -23.74
C LYS A 33 5.59 -1.05 -22.38
N VAL A 34 5.29 -0.02 -21.58
CA VAL A 34 4.57 -0.17 -20.33
C VAL A 34 3.11 0.27 -20.50
N ASN A 35 2.17 -0.65 -20.27
CA ASN A 35 0.77 -0.32 -20.04
C ASN A 35 0.60 -0.16 -18.54
N TYR A 36 0.21 1.04 -18.09
CA TYR A 36 0.21 1.38 -16.68
C TYR A 36 -1.20 1.79 -16.25
N ASP A 37 -1.80 0.98 -15.38
CA ASP A 37 -3.10 1.23 -14.78
C ASP A 37 -2.95 1.51 -13.29
N VAL A 38 -3.92 2.24 -12.70
CA VAL A 38 -3.88 2.63 -11.29
C VAL A 38 -5.09 2.14 -10.52
N PHE A 39 -4.90 1.94 -9.22
CA PHE A 39 -5.96 1.68 -8.24
C PHE A 39 -5.78 2.55 -7.01
N ASP A 40 -6.79 2.62 -6.16
CA ASP A 40 -6.87 3.46 -4.97
C ASP A 40 -7.10 2.69 -3.67
N SER A 41 -7.35 1.37 -3.74
CA SER A 41 -7.46 0.52 -2.56
C SER A 41 -6.96 -0.91 -2.81
N ASN A 42 -6.42 -1.55 -1.76
CA ASN A 42 -6.02 -2.95 -1.81
C ASN A 42 -7.21 -3.88 -2.10
N GLU A 43 -8.40 -3.51 -1.63
CA GLU A 43 -9.63 -4.29 -1.81
C GLU A 43 -10.02 -4.37 -3.30
N VAL A 44 -9.88 -3.27 -4.03
CA VAL A 44 -10.09 -3.22 -5.49
C VAL A 44 -9.08 -4.09 -6.22
N LEU A 45 -7.80 -3.96 -5.87
CA LEU A 45 -6.73 -4.79 -6.44
C LEU A 45 -7.00 -6.28 -6.17
N GLU A 46 -7.30 -6.64 -4.93
CA GLU A 46 -7.51 -8.03 -4.53
C GLU A 46 -8.70 -8.66 -5.25
N THR A 47 -9.82 -7.94 -5.33
CA THR A 47 -11.01 -8.42 -6.06
C THR A 47 -10.66 -8.76 -7.49
N LYS A 48 -9.88 -7.90 -8.15
CA LYS A 48 -9.45 -8.13 -9.53
C LYS A 48 -8.51 -9.33 -9.64
N LEU A 49 -7.52 -9.46 -8.75
CA LEU A 49 -6.56 -10.56 -8.77
C LEU A 49 -7.21 -11.92 -8.51
N LEU A 50 -8.13 -12.00 -7.55
CA LEU A 50 -8.82 -13.24 -7.21
C LEU A 50 -9.82 -13.68 -8.27
N ALA A 51 -10.34 -12.75 -9.09
CA ALA A 51 -11.15 -13.09 -10.25
C ALA A 51 -10.33 -13.80 -11.35
N GLY A 52 -9.01 -13.67 -11.33
CA GLY A 52 -8.10 -14.30 -12.29
C GLY A 52 -8.10 -13.65 -13.68
N ASN A 53 -7.16 -14.06 -14.51
CA ASN A 53 -7.02 -13.62 -15.91
C ASN A 53 -7.00 -12.09 -16.09
N THR A 54 -6.32 -11.38 -15.19
CA THR A 54 -6.31 -9.91 -15.18
C THR A 54 -5.52 -9.30 -16.33
N GLY A 55 -4.57 -10.05 -16.89
CA GLY A 55 -3.63 -9.56 -17.89
C GLY A 55 -2.49 -8.70 -17.32
N TYR A 56 -2.40 -8.52 -16.00
CA TYR A 56 -1.28 -7.81 -15.38
C TYR A 56 -0.08 -8.74 -15.13
N ASP A 57 1.11 -8.21 -15.42
CA ASP A 57 2.39 -8.87 -15.18
C ASP A 57 3.00 -8.46 -13.85
N VAL A 58 2.80 -7.19 -13.45
CA VAL A 58 3.31 -6.62 -12.20
C VAL A 58 2.19 -5.87 -11.48
N VAL A 59 2.02 -6.19 -10.19
CA VAL A 59 1.03 -5.53 -9.32
C VAL A 59 1.68 -5.14 -8.00
N VAL A 60 1.15 -4.11 -7.32
CA VAL A 60 1.78 -3.52 -6.14
C VAL A 60 0.80 -3.51 -4.94
N PRO A 61 0.49 -4.68 -4.34
CA PRO A 61 -0.31 -4.75 -3.12
C PRO A 61 0.47 -4.29 -1.90
N SER A 62 -0.23 -3.90 -0.83
CA SER A 62 0.38 -3.84 0.51
C SER A 62 0.73 -5.23 1.03
N ALA A 63 1.79 -5.34 1.82
CA ALA A 63 2.33 -6.62 2.27
C ALA A 63 1.31 -7.51 2.99
N SER A 64 0.44 -6.94 3.82
CA SER A 64 -0.63 -7.67 4.52
C SER A 64 -1.65 -8.32 3.58
N PHE A 65 -1.99 -7.65 2.46
CA PHE A 65 -2.84 -8.22 1.41
C PHE A 65 -2.10 -9.27 0.57
N MET A 66 -0.84 -8.99 0.26
CA MET A 66 0.02 -9.90 -0.50
C MET A 66 0.12 -11.28 0.17
N GLU A 67 0.20 -11.35 1.50
CA GLU A 67 0.29 -12.61 2.25
C GLU A 67 -0.84 -13.58 1.88
N ARG A 68 -2.09 -13.12 1.89
CA ARG A 68 -3.22 -13.99 1.55
C ARG A 68 -3.32 -14.27 0.05
N GLN A 69 -2.88 -13.36 -0.79
CA GLN A 69 -2.80 -13.53 -2.24
C GLN A 69 -1.74 -14.57 -2.62
N ILE A 70 -0.60 -14.60 -1.91
CA ILE A 70 0.41 -15.67 -2.04
C ILE A 70 -0.19 -17.03 -1.67
N LYS A 71 -0.92 -17.10 -0.53
CA LYS A 71 -1.61 -18.33 -0.10
C LYS A 71 -2.66 -18.79 -1.12
N ALA A 72 -3.30 -17.88 -1.82
CA ALA A 72 -4.23 -18.15 -2.90
C ALA A 72 -3.56 -18.54 -4.24
N GLY A 73 -2.21 -18.52 -4.30
CA GLY A 73 -1.47 -18.91 -5.50
C GLY A 73 -1.51 -17.87 -6.63
N VAL A 74 -1.79 -16.61 -6.32
CA VAL A 74 -1.89 -15.52 -7.32
C VAL A 74 -0.51 -15.20 -7.92
N PHE A 75 0.56 -15.24 -7.09
CA PHE A 75 1.89 -14.82 -7.48
C PHE A 75 2.81 -16.01 -7.78
N ARG A 76 3.66 -15.83 -8.78
CA ARG A 76 4.78 -16.75 -9.05
C ARG A 76 5.99 -16.36 -8.21
N LYS A 77 6.84 -17.33 -7.91
CA LYS A 77 8.13 -17.06 -7.27
C LYS A 77 9.07 -16.31 -8.20
N LEU A 78 9.83 -15.39 -7.62
CA LEU A 78 10.85 -14.63 -8.30
C LEU A 78 12.10 -15.50 -8.55
N ASP A 79 12.67 -15.37 -9.73
CA ASP A 79 14.02 -15.87 -10.01
C ASP A 79 15.02 -14.75 -9.66
N ARG A 80 15.66 -14.87 -8.49
CA ARG A 80 16.61 -13.86 -8.02
C ARG A 80 17.85 -13.72 -8.88
N SER A 81 18.20 -14.75 -9.66
CA SER A 81 19.33 -14.68 -10.59
C SER A 81 19.13 -13.61 -11.67
N LEU A 82 17.87 -13.26 -11.95
CA LEU A 82 17.47 -12.24 -12.90
C LEU A 82 17.36 -10.83 -12.27
N LEU A 83 17.63 -10.69 -10.98
CA LEU A 83 17.49 -9.45 -10.22
C LEU A 83 18.84 -8.94 -9.69
N PRO A 84 19.73 -8.45 -10.56
CA PRO A 84 21.12 -8.11 -10.19
C PRO A 84 21.20 -6.98 -9.13
N ASN A 85 20.16 -6.14 -9.05
CA ASN A 85 20.09 -5.02 -8.13
C ASN A 85 19.45 -5.37 -6.76
N TRP A 86 19.21 -6.67 -6.49
CA TRP A 86 18.61 -7.12 -5.22
C TRP A 86 19.34 -6.60 -3.98
N SER A 87 20.67 -6.54 -4.06
CA SER A 87 21.52 -6.04 -2.95
C SER A 87 21.33 -4.56 -2.61
N ASN A 88 20.65 -3.78 -3.45
CA ASN A 88 20.35 -2.37 -3.21
C ASN A 88 19.08 -2.18 -2.35
N LEU A 89 18.33 -3.25 -2.08
CA LEU A 89 17.13 -3.19 -1.26
C LEU A 89 17.49 -3.00 0.22
N ASP A 90 16.67 -2.22 0.92
CA ASP A 90 16.81 -2.00 2.36
C ASP A 90 16.54 -3.31 3.12
N THR A 91 17.54 -3.75 3.89
CA THR A 91 17.49 -5.03 4.60
C THR A 91 16.48 -5.04 5.75
N GLU A 92 16.25 -3.90 6.43
CA GLU A 92 15.26 -3.80 7.48
C GLU A 92 13.84 -3.93 6.90
N ILE A 93 13.59 -3.25 5.79
CA ILE A 93 12.30 -3.36 5.09
C ILE A 93 12.07 -4.78 4.57
N LEU A 94 13.10 -5.43 4.00
CA LEU A 94 13.00 -6.82 3.58
C LEU A 94 12.66 -7.77 4.75
N GLN A 95 13.20 -7.54 5.95
CA GLN A 95 12.86 -8.31 7.14
C GLN A 95 11.39 -8.11 7.55
N ARG A 96 10.87 -6.89 7.45
CA ARG A 96 9.45 -6.60 7.71
C ARG A 96 8.53 -7.26 6.67
N VAL A 97 8.88 -7.18 5.40
CA VAL A 97 8.13 -7.83 4.31
C VAL A 97 8.14 -9.35 4.47
N ALA A 98 9.25 -9.93 4.96
CA ALA A 98 9.36 -11.37 5.18
C ALA A 98 8.35 -11.94 6.20
N LEU A 99 7.74 -11.11 7.03
CA LEU A 99 6.62 -11.53 7.89
C LEU A 99 5.38 -11.93 7.07
N HIS A 100 5.23 -11.39 5.88
CA HIS A 100 4.12 -11.62 4.95
C HIS A 100 4.51 -12.47 3.73
N ASP A 101 5.78 -12.39 3.33
CA ASP A 101 6.37 -13.16 2.22
C ASP A 101 7.66 -13.86 2.71
N PRO A 102 7.55 -15.01 3.39
CA PRO A 102 8.70 -15.72 3.95
C PRO A 102 9.80 -15.93 2.91
N GLY A 103 11.00 -15.47 3.26
CA GLY A 103 12.14 -15.50 2.35
C GLY A 103 12.09 -14.44 1.23
N ASN A 104 11.11 -13.56 1.18
CA ASN A 104 10.89 -12.58 0.10
C ASN A 104 10.92 -13.28 -1.28
N GLU A 105 10.18 -14.38 -1.42
CA GLU A 105 10.22 -15.22 -2.63
C GLU A 105 9.33 -14.69 -3.76
N HIS A 106 8.35 -13.83 -3.47
CA HIS A 106 7.33 -13.41 -4.43
C HIS A 106 7.35 -11.91 -4.73
N SER A 107 8.05 -11.12 -3.91
CA SER A 107 7.98 -9.66 -4.00
C SER A 107 9.33 -8.97 -3.94
N VAL A 108 9.37 -7.78 -4.54
CA VAL A 108 10.43 -6.77 -4.38
C VAL A 108 9.79 -5.55 -3.74
N ASN A 109 10.32 -5.08 -2.61
CA ASN A 109 9.80 -3.88 -1.96
C ASN A 109 9.99 -2.67 -2.88
N HIS A 110 8.90 -1.95 -3.16
CA HIS A 110 8.89 -0.76 -3.98
C HIS A 110 8.90 0.51 -3.13
N MET A 111 7.93 0.62 -2.23
CA MET A 111 7.78 1.76 -1.34
C MET A 111 7.32 1.31 0.05
N TRP A 112 7.54 2.16 1.04
CA TRP A 112 6.95 2.02 2.36
C TRP A 112 6.50 3.38 2.85
N GLY A 113 5.57 3.41 3.78
CA GLY A 113 5.05 4.65 4.35
C GLY A 113 4.34 4.41 5.66
N THR A 114 3.83 5.48 6.23
CA THR A 114 3.02 5.46 7.45
C THR A 114 1.66 6.08 7.18
N THR A 115 0.62 5.54 7.81
CA THR A 115 -0.71 6.15 7.83
C THR A 115 -0.75 7.22 8.93
N GLY A 116 -1.24 8.40 8.60
CA GLY A 116 -1.27 9.52 9.53
C GLY A 116 -2.45 10.46 9.28
N ILE A 117 -2.52 11.52 10.10
CA ILE A 117 -3.57 12.52 10.03
C ILE A 117 -3.07 13.71 9.22
N GLY A 118 -3.76 14.02 8.10
CA GLY A 118 -3.62 15.28 7.39
C GLY A 118 -4.63 16.30 7.92
N TYR A 119 -4.19 17.49 8.33
CA TYR A 119 -5.07 18.54 8.85
C TYR A 119 -4.66 19.93 8.40
N ASN A 120 -5.65 20.83 8.32
CA ASN A 120 -5.37 22.25 8.10
C ASN A 120 -5.11 22.93 9.45
N GLU A 121 -3.84 23.25 9.71
CA GLU A 121 -3.39 23.80 11.00
C GLU A 121 -4.16 25.07 11.40
N GLY A 122 -4.33 26.01 10.47
CA GLY A 122 -5.04 27.28 10.75
C GLY A 122 -6.50 27.05 11.13
N LYS A 123 -7.20 26.16 10.45
CA LYS A 123 -8.61 25.84 10.75
C LYS A 123 -8.75 25.08 12.07
N VAL A 124 -7.86 24.12 12.32
CA VAL A 124 -7.88 23.35 13.58
C VAL A 124 -7.63 24.26 14.76
N LYS A 125 -6.60 25.11 14.71
CA LYS A 125 -6.28 26.07 15.79
C LYS A 125 -7.35 27.13 16.00
N ALA A 126 -8.08 27.53 14.97
CA ALA A 126 -9.19 28.48 15.08
C ALA A 126 -10.39 27.90 15.86
N ILE A 127 -10.59 26.57 15.78
CA ILE A 127 -11.68 25.87 16.48
C ILE A 127 -11.21 25.43 17.88
N ASP A 128 -10.03 24.82 17.97
CA ASP A 128 -9.44 24.37 19.23
C ASP A 128 -7.92 24.60 19.22
N PRO A 129 -7.44 25.70 19.86
CA PRO A 129 -6.00 25.98 19.93
C PRO A 129 -5.18 24.89 20.63
N ASN A 130 -5.82 24.04 21.43
CA ASN A 130 -5.20 22.96 22.19
C ASN A 130 -5.54 21.57 21.63
N ALA A 131 -5.96 21.49 20.35
CA ALA A 131 -6.25 20.22 19.72
C ALA A 131 -5.02 19.30 19.71
N PRO A 132 -5.19 17.99 20.02
CA PRO A 132 -4.08 17.03 20.07
C PRO A 132 -3.68 16.60 18.65
N VAL A 133 -3.00 17.49 17.94
CA VAL A 133 -2.66 17.30 16.50
C VAL A 133 -1.58 16.25 16.26
N ASP A 134 -0.90 15.79 17.30
CA ASP A 134 0.12 14.75 17.32
C ASP A 134 -0.40 13.39 17.82
N SER A 135 -1.72 13.27 17.96
CA SER A 135 -2.40 12.08 18.48
C SER A 135 -3.62 11.71 17.64
N TRP A 136 -3.91 10.41 17.55
CA TRP A 136 -5.16 9.89 17.01
C TRP A 136 -6.40 10.32 17.80
N ASP A 137 -6.25 10.87 19.02
CA ASP A 137 -7.32 11.47 19.78
C ASP A 137 -8.04 12.58 19.00
N LEU A 138 -7.33 13.28 18.12
CA LEU A 138 -7.92 14.29 17.25
C LEU A 138 -9.10 13.74 16.43
N VAL A 139 -9.00 12.49 16.00
CA VAL A 139 -9.96 11.84 15.10
C VAL A 139 -10.89 10.88 15.85
N PHE A 140 -10.35 10.10 16.80
CA PHE A 140 -11.06 8.98 17.39
C PHE A 140 -11.63 9.26 18.80
N ASP A 141 -11.11 10.26 19.54
CA ASP A 141 -11.73 10.65 20.80
C ASP A 141 -12.93 11.60 20.52
N PRO A 142 -14.16 11.20 20.91
CA PRO A 142 -15.36 12.04 20.73
C PRO A 142 -15.26 13.44 21.34
N LYS A 143 -14.46 13.62 22.41
CA LYS A 143 -14.25 14.92 23.06
C LYS A 143 -13.57 15.92 22.12
N HIS A 144 -12.69 15.43 21.27
CA HIS A 144 -11.97 16.24 20.29
C HIS A 144 -12.69 16.26 18.95
N ALA A 145 -13.03 15.09 18.42
CA ALA A 145 -13.67 14.95 17.11
C ALA A 145 -14.98 15.75 16.97
N ALA A 146 -15.81 15.79 18.04
CA ALA A 146 -17.08 16.51 18.02
C ALA A 146 -16.94 18.01 17.78
N LYS A 147 -15.78 18.61 18.11
CA LYS A 147 -15.52 20.05 17.87
C LYS A 147 -15.39 20.35 16.38
N PHE A 148 -15.05 19.37 15.56
CA PHE A 148 -14.79 19.50 14.14
C PHE A 148 -15.94 19.01 13.25
N LYS A 149 -17.10 18.71 13.84
CA LYS A 149 -18.27 18.18 13.11
C LYS A 149 -18.72 19.04 11.93
N ASP A 150 -18.59 20.37 12.05
CA ASP A 150 -19.03 21.32 11.03
C ASP A 150 -17.99 21.46 9.89
N CYS A 151 -16.72 21.17 10.17
CA CYS A 151 -15.65 21.08 9.17
C CYS A 151 -15.65 19.72 8.44
N GLY A 152 -16.09 18.69 9.15
CA GLY A 152 -16.00 17.29 8.75
C GLY A 152 -14.65 16.66 9.04
N ILE A 153 -14.69 15.35 9.33
CA ILE A 153 -13.53 14.46 9.40
C ILE A 153 -13.75 13.41 8.31
N SER A 154 -12.80 13.28 7.40
CA SER A 154 -12.83 12.29 6.33
C SER A 154 -11.80 11.21 6.60
N VAL A 155 -12.13 9.98 6.29
CA VAL A 155 -11.20 8.85 6.28
C VAL A 155 -11.22 8.23 4.88
N LEU A 156 -10.14 7.55 4.52
CA LEU A 156 -10.10 6.79 3.28
C LEU A 156 -11.09 5.62 3.34
N ASP A 157 -11.66 5.26 2.21
CA ASP A 157 -12.46 4.04 2.07
C ASP A 157 -11.54 2.81 1.97
N ALA A 158 -10.78 2.60 3.04
CA ALA A 158 -9.82 1.53 3.22
C ALA A 158 -9.99 0.96 4.63
N PRO A 159 -10.97 0.05 4.84
CA PRO A 159 -11.33 -0.44 6.18
C PRO A 159 -10.15 -1.02 6.95
N SER A 160 -9.27 -1.77 6.29
CA SER A 160 -8.08 -2.37 6.91
C SER A 160 -7.13 -1.33 7.50
N GLU A 161 -6.91 -0.22 6.80
CA GLU A 161 -6.05 0.88 7.28
C GLU A 161 -6.69 1.63 8.45
N VAL A 162 -8.00 1.91 8.36
CA VAL A 162 -8.73 2.62 9.40
C VAL A 162 -8.81 1.78 10.68
N LEU A 163 -9.12 0.49 10.56
CA LEU A 163 -9.18 -0.43 11.70
C LEU A 163 -7.81 -0.59 12.36
N ALA A 164 -6.74 -0.72 11.59
CA ALA A 164 -5.38 -0.76 12.12
C ALA A 164 -5.03 0.51 12.92
N ALA A 165 -5.42 1.68 12.43
CA ALA A 165 -5.24 2.94 13.16
C ALA A 165 -6.05 3.00 14.46
N ILE A 166 -7.29 2.49 14.47
CA ILE A 166 -8.14 2.40 15.68
C ILE A 166 -7.53 1.43 16.71
N LEU A 167 -7.04 0.26 16.26
CA LEU A 167 -6.38 -0.71 17.13
C LEU A 167 -5.14 -0.10 17.77
N ALA A 168 -4.30 0.57 16.98
CA ALA A 168 -3.12 1.27 17.48
C ALA A 168 -3.48 2.35 18.51
N TRP A 169 -4.52 3.16 18.23
CA TRP A 169 -5.03 4.16 19.17
C TRP A 169 -5.50 3.55 20.48
N LYS A 170 -6.11 2.36 20.44
CA LYS A 170 -6.52 1.61 21.64
C LYS A 170 -5.37 0.88 22.35
N GLY A 171 -4.13 0.99 21.86
CA GLY A 171 -2.96 0.29 22.40
C GLY A 171 -2.96 -1.21 22.09
N LYS A 172 -3.68 -1.63 21.06
CA LYS A 172 -3.73 -3.00 20.55
C LYS A 172 -2.76 -3.21 19.41
N ASP A 173 -2.51 -4.46 19.04
CA ASP A 173 -1.75 -4.79 17.84
C ASP A 173 -2.54 -4.35 16.58
N PRO A 174 -2.02 -3.46 15.74
CA PRO A 174 -2.66 -3.06 14.49
C PRO A 174 -2.98 -4.22 13.53
N ASN A 175 -2.26 -5.32 13.65
CA ASN A 175 -2.43 -6.52 12.84
C ASN A 175 -3.25 -7.62 13.55
N SER A 176 -3.90 -7.31 14.67
CA SER A 176 -4.69 -8.30 15.41
C SER A 176 -5.76 -8.93 14.52
N GLN A 177 -5.83 -10.26 14.59
CA GLN A 177 -6.88 -11.07 13.98
C GLN A 177 -7.93 -11.51 15.00
N ASN A 178 -7.82 -11.02 16.24
CA ASN A 178 -8.76 -11.36 17.30
C ASN A 178 -10.01 -10.45 17.21
N PRO A 179 -11.22 -11.01 16.98
CA PRO A 179 -12.45 -10.21 16.92
C PRO A 179 -12.75 -9.42 18.22
N ASP A 180 -12.23 -9.87 19.37
CA ASP A 180 -12.45 -9.20 20.67
C ASP A 180 -11.63 -7.90 20.81
N ASP A 181 -10.72 -7.61 19.89
CA ASP A 181 -9.95 -6.38 19.89
C ASP A 181 -10.68 -5.22 19.18
N LEU A 182 -11.68 -5.52 18.37
CA LEU A 182 -12.54 -4.57 17.66
C LEU A 182 -13.78 -4.23 18.45
#